data_8ce362c477ece27531b69557cc086005
#
_entry.id   8ce362c477ece27531b69557cc086005
#
_cell.length_a   1.000
_cell.length_b   1.000
_cell.length_c   1.000
_cell.angle_alpha   90.00
_cell.angle_beta   90.00
_cell.angle_gamma   90.00
#
_symmetry.space_group_name_H-M   'P 1'
#
loop_
_entity.id
_entity.type
_entity.pdbx_description
1 polymer ?
#
loop_
_entity_poly.entity_id
_entity_poly.type
_entity_poly.pdbx_seq_one_letter_code
_entity_poly.pdbx_strand_id
1 'polypeptide(L)'
;MVVKGDEAVTRREFMEGAAMLAALGAGRTFADDGSAALEASKKWFREAQYGMMVHWGLYSLLGGEWKGKVMPGIAEWAQAYFRISNAEYSKLAKIFNPIYFNADEWVQLARDAGMKYIVFTSKHHDGFAMFRSKVSKYNIVDATPFGRDVVGELAEACRRHGLRLGLYYSQDLDWHEPDGGGYTHPDDWCGGLASWTNSWDFPDRSKKNFTRYFEEKSKPQVREILTQYGDLALIWFDIGFTLTKEQSNELYNMVRSLQPGCLINSRIGCGKCDYTSSGDNEIPRDDKSGMLYETCATINESWGYKPTDQKWKSAEVIRANREHLKKIGANYLLNVGPDALGRIPAISADILRGAAPHIPSATLAPNFQT
;
A
#
# COMPACT_ATOMS: atom_id res chain seq x y z
N MET A 1 74.71 7.00 25.91
CA MET A 1 73.34 7.45 25.94
C MET A 1 72.83 7.33 24.52
N VAL A 2 72.12 6.22 24.22
CA VAL A 2 71.71 5.85 22.86
C VAL A 2 70.22 6.12 22.75
N VAL A 3 69.82 7.00 21.87
CA VAL A 3 68.45 7.30 21.53
C VAL A 3 68.00 6.24 20.51
N LYS A 4 66.96 5.47 20.82
CA LYS A 4 66.34 4.49 19.96
C LYS A 4 65.50 5.20 18.91
N GLY A 5 65.60 4.64 17.71
CA GLY A 5 65.05 5.17 16.46
C GLY A 5 63.55 5.09 16.32
N ASP A 6 63.06 5.94 15.44
CA ASP A 6 61.69 5.98 14.89
C ASP A 6 61.42 4.71 14.07
N GLU A 7 60.41 3.96 14.47
CA GLU A 7 59.83 2.91 13.59
C GLU A 7 58.98 3.61 12.54
N ALA A 8 59.42 3.57 11.30
CA ALA A 8 58.70 4.06 10.15
C ALA A 8 57.51 3.11 9.87
N VAL A 9 56.32 3.63 10.03
CA VAL A 9 55.06 2.95 9.63
C VAL A 9 55.14 2.61 8.15
N THR A 10 54.97 1.35 7.79
CA THR A 10 55.08 0.91 6.39
C THR A 10 53.89 1.42 5.57
N ARG A 11 54.13 1.67 4.28
CA ARG A 11 53.11 2.14 3.33
C ARG A 11 51.87 1.22 3.32
N ARG A 12 52.05 -0.05 3.66
CA ARG A 12 50.99 -1.05 3.77
C ARG A 12 50.12 -0.83 4.99
N GLU A 13 50.70 -0.58 6.15
CA GLU A 13 49.96 -0.30 7.39
C GLU A 13 49.19 1.02 7.33
N PHE A 14 49.73 2.03 6.64
CA PHE A 14 49.03 3.29 6.36
C PHE A 14 47.82 3.07 5.42
N MET A 15 47.94 2.22 4.41
CA MET A 15 46.87 1.90 3.47
C MET A 15 45.78 1.04 4.14
N GLU A 16 46.15 0.09 4.99
CA GLU A 16 45.18 -0.71 5.76
C GLU A 16 44.43 0.13 6.80
N GLY A 17 45.11 1.05 7.47
CA GLY A 17 44.48 2.01 8.41
C GLY A 17 43.56 3.01 7.71
N ALA A 18 43.94 3.52 6.54
CA ALA A 18 43.12 4.43 5.74
C ALA A 18 41.88 3.74 5.15
N ALA A 19 41.99 2.46 4.73
CA ALA A 19 40.86 1.67 4.25
C ALA A 19 39.86 1.36 5.40
N MET A 20 40.34 1.09 6.60
CA MET A 20 39.50 0.85 7.79
C MET A 20 38.77 2.11 8.28
N LEU A 21 39.44 3.28 8.22
CA LEU A 21 38.83 4.58 8.53
C LEU A 21 37.79 5.00 7.47
N ALA A 22 38.05 4.73 6.19
CA ALA A 22 37.09 5.00 5.11
C ALA A 22 35.85 4.09 5.20
N ALA A 23 36.04 2.82 5.55
CA ALA A 23 34.92 1.88 5.75
C ALA A 23 34.07 2.23 6.99
N LEU A 24 34.68 2.69 8.09
CA LEU A 24 33.99 3.15 9.29
C LEU A 24 33.29 4.50 9.10
N GLY A 25 33.88 5.40 8.32
CA GLY A 25 33.28 6.69 7.94
C GLY A 25 32.10 6.54 6.99
N ALA A 26 32.22 5.70 5.97
CA ALA A 26 31.13 5.39 5.04
C ALA A 26 29.97 4.66 5.72
N GLY A 27 30.23 3.72 6.62
CA GLY A 27 29.19 3.04 7.39
C GLY A 27 28.40 3.94 8.32
N ARG A 28 29.04 4.94 8.93
CA ARG A 28 28.36 5.93 9.78
C ARG A 28 27.51 6.91 9.00
N THR A 29 27.95 7.41 7.85
CA THR A 29 27.18 8.34 7.01
C THR A 29 25.94 7.68 6.44
N PHE A 30 26.00 6.46 5.94
CA PHE A 30 24.82 5.75 5.40
C PHE A 30 23.78 5.40 6.47
N ALA A 31 24.20 5.05 7.67
CA ALA A 31 23.28 4.76 8.79
C ALA A 31 22.61 6.05 9.31
N ASP A 32 23.34 7.16 9.41
CA ASP A 32 22.82 8.47 9.82
C ASP A 32 21.83 9.02 8.76
N ASP A 33 22.14 8.92 7.48
CA ASP A 33 21.28 9.38 6.39
C ASP A 33 19.97 8.59 6.34
N GLY A 34 20.02 7.27 6.56
CA GLY A 34 18.83 6.42 6.60
C GLY A 34 17.91 6.74 7.79
N SER A 35 18.48 7.01 8.95
CA SER A 35 17.73 7.43 10.15
C SER A 35 17.08 8.81 9.96
N ALA A 36 17.79 9.77 9.38
CA ALA A 36 17.28 11.09 9.08
C ALA A 36 16.12 11.05 8.06
N ALA A 37 16.23 10.22 7.03
CA ALA A 37 15.16 10.02 6.03
C ALA A 37 13.88 9.44 6.67
N LEU A 38 14.02 8.47 7.55
CA LEU A 38 12.89 7.89 8.27
C LEU A 38 12.20 8.91 9.17
N GLU A 39 12.97 9.68 9.96
CA GLU A 39 12.39 10.70 10.84
C GLU A 39 11.73 11.84 10.06
N ALA A 40 12.30 12.25 8.92
CA ALA A 40 11.67 13.21 8.02
C ALA A 40 10.32 12.68 7.47
N SER A 41 10.25 11.40 7.11
CA SER A 41 9.01 10.76 6.66
C SER A 41 7.97 10.63 7.77
N LYS A 42 8.38 10.29 8.98
CA LYS A 42 7.48 10.27 10.15
C LYS A 42 6.91 11.66 10.47
N LYS A 43 7.73 12.69 10.40
CA LYS A 43 7.28 14.08 10.54
C LYS A 43 6.27 14.44 9.45
N TRP A 44 6.62 14.18 8.19
CA TRP A 44 5.72 14.41 7.07
C TRP A 44 4.38 13.68 7.25
N PHE A 45 4.39 12.41 7.68
CA PHE A 45 3.18 11.61 7.86
C PHE A 45 2.24 12.22 8.92
N ARG A 46 2.79 12.73 10.05
CA ARG A 46 2.00 13.47 11.05
C ARG A 46 1.34 14.71 10.47
N GLU A 47 2.01 15.40 9.55
CA GLU A 47 1.52 16.63 8.92
C GLU A 47 0.54 16.35 7.76
N ALA A 48 0.67 15.21 7.09
CA ALA A 48 -0.14 14.82 5.93
C ALA A 48 -1.62 14.62 6.29
N GLN A 49 -1.92 13.89 7.36
CA GLN A 49 -3.21 13.67 8.01
C GLN A 49 -4.34 13.12 7.14
N TYR A 50 -4.31 13.25 5.79
CA TYR A 50 -5.39 12.85 4.92
C TYR A 50 -4.85 12.27 3.61
N GLY A 51 -5.30 11.05 3.28
CA GLY A 51 -4.90 10.33 2.08
C GLY A 51 -6.07 9.64 1.39
N MET A 52 -5.90 9.28 0.11
CA MET A 52 -6.84 8.48 -0.67
C MET A 52 -6.32 7.05 -0.78
N MET A 53 -7.11 6.08 -0.34
CA MET A 53 -6.88 4.68 -0.67
C MET A 53 -7.67 4.33 -1.92
N VAL A 54 -7.12 3.44 -2.76
CA VAL A 54 -7.80 3.02 -3.99
C VAL A 54 -7.77 1.50 -4.07
N HIS A 55 -8.94 0.86 -3.91
CA HIS A 55 -9.11 -0.57 -4.14
C HIS A 55 -9.59 -0.82 -5.56
N TRP A 56 -8.68 -1.31 -6.40
CA TRP A 56 -9.00 -1.56 -7.81
C TRP A 56 -8.23 -2.75 -8.38
N GLY A 57 -8.91 -3.62 -9.12
CA GLY A 57 -8.36 -4.84 -9.69
C GLY A 57 -9.41 -5.60 -10.49
N LEU A 58 -9.16 -6.88 -10.81
CA LEU A 58 -10.08 -7.72 -11.57
C LEU A 58 -11.46 -7.84 -10.91
N TYR A 59 -11.53 -7.77 -9.58
CA TYR A 59 -12.79 -7.81 -8.82
C TYR A 59 -13.75 -6.67 -9.15
N SER A 60 -13.29 -5.57 -9.75
CA SER A 60 -14.15 -4.48 -10.19
C SER A 60 -15.03 -4.89 -11.39
N LEU A 61 -14.62 -5.89 -12.19
CA LEU A 61 -15.46 -6.49 -13.23
C LEU A 61 -16.67 -7.22 -12.65
N LEU A 62 -16.51 -7.81 -11.48
CA LEU A 62 -17.58 -8.54 -10.80
C LEU A 62 -18.55 -7.59 -10.08
N GLY A 63 -18.05 -6.48 -9.55
CA GLY A 63 -18.87 -5.55 -8.78
C GLY A 63 -19.61 -6.20 -7.59
N GLY A 64 -19.03 -7.28 -7.04
CA GLY A 64 -19.67 -8.06 -5.97
C GLY A 64 -20.77 -9.00 -6.44
N GLU A 65 -20.87 -9.30 -7.74
CA GLU A 65 -21.86 -10.21 -8.31
C GLU A 65 -21.19 -11.38 -9.07
N TRP A 66 -21.76 -12.57 -8.95
CA TRP A 66 -21.34 -13.74 -9.70
C TRP A 66 -22.53 -14.63 -10.06
N LYS A 67 -22.70 -14.91 -11.37
CA LYS A 67 -23.77 -15.78 -11.92
C LYS A 67 -25.17 -15.39 -11.40
N GLY A 68 -25.46 -14.07 -11.38
CA GLY A 68 -26.74 -13.51 -10.93
C GLY A 68 -26.96 -13.47 -9.42
N LYS A 69 -25.92 -13.75 -8.62
CA LYS A 69 -25.98 -13.68 -7.16
C LYS A 69 -25.12 -12.51 -6.67
N VAL A 70 -25.72 -11.63 -5.85
CA VAL A 70 -25.04 -10.51 -5.20
C VAL A 70 -24.51 -10.96 -3.85
N MET A 71 -23.23 -10.68 -3.56
CA MET A 71 -22.67 -10.95 -2.25
C MET A 71 -23.10 -9.90 -1.21
N PRO A 72 -23.32 -10.28 0.05
CA PRO A 72 -23.69 -9.33 1.13
C PRO A 72 -22.50 -8.48 1.60
N GLY A 73 -21.27 -8.92 1.40
CA GLY A 73 -20.05 -8.26 1.90
C GLY A 73 -19.39 -7.32 0.90
N ILE A 74 -18.08 -7.21 1.03
CA ILE A 74 -17.20 -6.31 0.30
C ILE A 74 -16.78 -6.93 -1.05
N ALA A 75 -16.91 -6.16 -2.13
CA ALA A 75 -16.86 -6.69 -3.50
C ALA A 75 -15.51 -7.31 -3.91
N GLU A 76 -14.42 -6.83 -3.36
CA GLU A 76 -13.07 -7.33 -3.64
C GLU A 76 -12.82 -8.75 -3.11
N TRP A 77 -13.70 -9.24 -2.22
CA TRP A 77 -13.70 -10.61 -1.73
C TRP A 77 -14.59 -11.57 -2.54
N ALA A 78 -15.16 -11.13 -3.66
CA ALA A 78 -16.10 -11.95 -4.46
C ALA A 78 -15.52 -13.30 -4.85
N GLN A 79 -14.22 -13.39 -5.21
CA GLN A 79 -13.58 -14.67 -5.54
C GLN A 79 -13.68 -15.67 -4.38
N ALA A 80 -13.33 -15.25 -3.18
CA ALA A 80 -13.37 -16.11 -1.99
C ALA A 80 -14.81 -16.43 -1.57
N TYR A 81 -15.69 -15.44 -1.56
CA TYR A 81 -17.08 -15.61 -1.15
C TYR A 81 -17.82 -16.63 -2.03
N PHE A 82 -17.72 -16.47 -3.34
CA PHE A 82 -18.36 -17.38 -4.29
C PHE A 82 -17.52 -18.62 -4.62
N ARG A 83 -16.31 -18.73 -4.03
CA ARG A 83 -15.34 -19.80 -4.31
C ARG A 83 -15.09 -19.97 -5.82
N ILE A 84 -14.88 -18.84 -6.51
CA ILE A 84 -14.61 -18.85 -7.94
C ILE A 84 -13.23 -19.44 -8.16
N SER A 85 -13.17 -20.54 -8.94
CA SER A 85 -11.92 -21.21 -9.24
C SER A 85 -10.94 -20.28 -9.96
N ASN A 86 -9.65 -20.49 -9.80
CA ASN A 86 -8.62 -19.74 -10.53
C ASN A 86 -8.79 -19.90 -12.05
N ALA A 87 -9.24 -21.07 -12.51
CA ALA A 87 -9.54 -21.32 -13.92
C ALA A 87 -10.67 -20.43 -14.48
N GLU A 88 -11.64 -20.03 -13.66
CA GLU A 88 -12.70 -19.10 -14.04
C GLU A 88 -12.29 -17.65 -13.79
N TYR A 89 -11.73 -17.34 -12.61
CA TYR A 89 -11.38 -15.98 -12.22
C TYR A 89 -10.29 -15.35 -13.11
N SER A 90 -9.27 -16.13 -13.49
CA SER A 90 -8.20 -15.66 -14.37
C SER A 90 -8.68 -15.25 -15.76
N LYS A 91 -9.86 -15.73 -16.21
CA LYS A 91 -10.45 -15.29 -17.48
C LYS A 91 -10.84 -13.81 -17.45
N LEU A 92 -11.10 -13.24 -16.27
CA LEU A 92 -11.39 -11.82 -16.12
C LEU A 92 -10.26 -10.94 -16.66
N ALA A 93 -9.00 -11.37 -16.50
CA ALA A 93 -7.86 -10.65 -17.04
C ALA A 93 -7.94 -10.47 -18.57
N LYS A 94 -8.52 -11.46 -19.30
CA LYS A 94 -8.64 -11.40 -20.76
C LYS A 94 -9.63 -10.33 -21.27
N ILE A 95 -10.51 -9.87 -20.39
CA ILE A 95 -11.53 -8.86 -20.72
C ILE A 95 -11.33 -7.56 -19.92
N PHE A 96 -10.37 -7.51 -19.00
CA PHE A 96 -10.06 -6.31 -18.22
C PHE A 96 -9.35 -5.27 -19.10
N ASN A 97 -10.11 -4.30 -19.57
CA ASN A 97 -9.61 -3.22 -20.42
C ASN A 97 -10.16 -1.86 -19.96
N PRO A 98 -9.58 -1.27 -18.92
CA PRO A 98 -10.06 -0.03 -18.31
C PRO A 98 -9.70 1.21 -19.14
N ILE A 99 -10.37 1.39 -20.27
CA ILE A 99 -10.09 2.42 -21.28
C ILE A 99 -10.25 3.87 -20.79
N TYR A 100 -10.94 4.09 -19.68
CA TYR A 100 -11.12 5.41 -19.07
C TYR A 100 -10.18 5.66 -17.87
N PHE A 101 -9.24 4.74 -17.58
CA PHE A 101 -8.25 5.00 -16.56
C PHE A 101 -7.37 6.20 -16.94
N ASN A 102 -7.37 7.19 -16.06
CA ASN A 102 -6.53 8.38 -16.16
C ASN A 102 -5.92 8.72 -14.80
N ALA A 103 -4.62 8.48 -14.68
CA ALA A 103 -3.89 8.69 -13.42
C ALA A 103 -3.90 10.16 -12.97
N ASP A 104 -3.82 11.11 -13.92
CA ASP A 104 -3.86 12.53 -13.59
C ASP A 104 -5.20 12.95 -13.00
N GLU A 105 -6.32 12.46 -13.53
CA GLU A 105 -7.65 12.74 -13.00
C GLU A 105 -7.83 12.21 -11.58
N TRP A 106 -7.31 11.01 -11.28
CA TRP A 106 -7.38 10.44 -9.95
C TRP A 106 -6.56 11.23 -8.95
N VAL A 107 -5.33 11.59 -9.32
CA VAL A 107 -4.43 12.37 -8.46
C VAL A 107 -4.94 13.80 -8.28
N GLN A 108 -5.49 14.39 -9.35
CA GLN A 108 -6.13 15.71 -9.28
C GLN A 108 -7.32 15.70 -8.32
N LEU A 109 -8.18 14.70 -8.37
CA LEU A 109 -9.31 14.54 -7.45
C LEU A 109 -8.83 14.46 -5.99
N ALA A 110 -7.80 13.66 -5.72
CA ALA A 110 -7.22 13.55 -4.38
C ALA A 110 -6.68 14.90 -3.89
N ARG A 111 -5.95 15.63 -4.75
CA ARG A 111 -5.43 16.96 -4.45
C ARG A 111 -6.55 17.95 -4.15
N ASP A 112 -7.60 17.98 -4.98
CA ASP A 112 -8.74 18.88 -4.85
C ASP A 112 -9.54 18.58 -3.57
N ALA A 113 -9.58 17.32 -3.13
CA ALA A 113 -10.12 16.90 -1.85
C ALA A 113 -9.24 17.29 -0.63
N GLY A 114 -8.04 17.86 -0.86
CA GLY A 114 -7.08 18.24 0.17
C GLY A 114 -6.20 17.12 0.69
N MET A 115 -6.17 15.97 0.01
CA MET A 115 -5.33 14.82 0.35
C MET A 115 -3.85 15.07 0.03
N LYS A 116 -2.94 14.39 0.72
CA LYS A 116 -1.49 14.57 0.61
C LYS A 116 -0.78 13.33 0.05
N TYR A 117 -1.44 12.20 0.04
CA TYR A 117 -0.91 10.93 -0.48
C TYR A 117 -2.03 10.05 -1.02
N ILE A 118 -1.63 9.10 -1.87
CA ILE A 118 -2.49 8.03 -2.39
C ILE A 118 -1.88 6.70 -1.99
N VAL A 119 -2.71 5.74 -1.57
CA VAL A 119 -2.33 4.35 -1.34
C VAL A 119 -3.10 3.49 -2.33
N PHE A 120 -2.39 2.89 -3.30
CA PHE A 120 -3.01 2.10 -4.36
C PHE A 120 -2.79 0.60 -4.15
N THR A 121 -3.82 -0.23 -4.36
CA THR A 121 -3.71 -1.69 -4.30
C THR A 121 -2.88 -2.24 -5.46
N SER A 122 -1.56 -2.35 -5.26
CA SER A 122 -0.65 -2.90 -6.26
C SER A 122 -0.87 -4.41 -6.49
N LYS A 123 -1.21 -5.17 -5.44
CA LYS A 123 -1.71 -6.55 -5.49
C LYS A 123 -2.65 -6.81 -4.31
N HIS A 124 -3.90 -7.18 -4.59
CA HIS A 124 -4.86 -7.61 -3.58
C HIS A 124 -4.80 -9.15 -3.37
N HIS A 125 -5.71 -9.70 -2.56
CA HIS A 125 -5.74 -11.13 -2.18
C HIS A 125 -5.98 -12.07 -3.36
N ASP A 126 -6.55 -11.60 -4.47
CA ASP A 126 -6.74 -12.38 -5.71
C ASP A 126 -5.42 -12.69 -6.45
N GLY A 127 -4.30 -12.14 -5.96
CA GLY A 127 -2.96 -12.40 -6.51
C GLY A 127 -2.66 -11.67 -7.82
N PHE A 128 -3.59 -10.85 -8.34
CA PHE A 128 -3.40 -10.10 -9.58
C PHE A 128 -2.59 -8.83 -9.33
N ALA A 129 -1.46 -8.69 -10.04
CA ALA A 129 -0.60 -7.52 -9.93
C ALA A 129 -1.06 -6.40 -10.86
N MET A 130 -1.37 -5.22 -10.31
CA MET A 130 -1.75 -4.02 -11.06
C MET A 130 -0.55 -3.21 -11.55
N PHE A 131 0.62 -3.84 -11.62
CA PHE A 131 1.89 -3.29 -12.05
C PHE A 131 2.65 -4.27 -12.94
N ARG A 132 3.68 -3.78 -13.64
CA ARG A 132 4.56 -4.62 -14.45
C ARG A 132 5.46 -5.48 -13.54
N SER A 133 5.11 -6.75 -13.39
CA SER A 133 5.89 -7.71 -12.63
C SER A 133 6.67 -8.64 -13.56
N LYS A 134 7.94 -8.88 -13.24
CA LYS A 134 8.77 -9.91 -13.86
C LYS A 134 8.63 -11.26 -13.16
N VAL A 135 8.17 -11.23 -11.91
CA VAL A 135 8.01 -12.41 -11.05
C VAL A 135 6.80 -13.24 -11.48
N SER A 136 5.71 -12.59 -11.89
CA SER A 136 4.49 -13.30 -12.30
C SER A 136 3.90 -12.66 -13.56
N LYS A 137 3.46 -13.50 -14.51
CA LYS A 137 2.71 -13.07 -15.70
C LYS A 137 1.24 -12.78 -15.43
N TYR A 138 0.77 -13.07 -14.21
CA TYR A 138 -0.57 -12.71 -13.75
C TYR A 138 -0.58 -11.25 -13.29
N ASN A 139 -0.40 -10.35 -14.26
CA ASN A 139 -0.34 -8.91 -14.04
C ASN A 139 -1.06 -8.14 -15.16
N ILE A 140 -1.38 -6.88 -14.89
CA ILE A 140 -2.18 -6.04 -15.78
C ILE A 140 -1.52 -5.79 -17.14
N VAL A 141 -0.18 -5.80 -17.21
CA VAL A 141 0.55 -5.53 -18.44
C VAL A 141 0.59 -6.76 -19.36
N ASP A 142 0.88 -7.94 -18.77
CA ASP A 142 1.09 -9.16 -19.55
C ASP A 142 -0.21 -9.94 -19.79
N ALA A 143 -1.19 -9.88 -18.87
CA ALA A 143 -2.37 -10.73 -18.89
C ALA A 143 -3.61 -10.08 -19.49
N THR A 144 -3.62 -8.74 -19.69
CA THR A 144 -4.81 -7.99 -20.12
C THR A 144 -4.63 -7.32 -21.47
N PRO A 145 -5.72 -7.03 -22.21
CA PRO A 145 -5.65 -6.22 -23.41
C PRO A 145 -5.28 -4.76 -23.14
N PHE A 146 -5.41 -4.29 -21.90
CA PHE A 146 -5.03 -2.94 -21.48
C PHE A 146 -3.52 -2.69 -21.61
N GLY A 147 -2.68 -3.61 -21.17
CA GLY A 147 -1.22 -3.62 -21.42
C GLY A 147 -0.42 -2.46 -20.81
N ARG A 148 -1.05 -1.61 -19.95
CA ARG A 148 -0.41 -0.43 -19.34
C ARG A 148 -0.06 -0.69 -17.88
N ASP A 149 1.01 -0.04 -17.40
CA ASP A 149 1.46 -0.12 -16.01
C ASP A 149 0.81 0.97 -15.15
N VAL A 150 -0.28 0.60 -14.47
CA VAL A 150 -1.07 1.53 -13.65
C VAL A 150 -0.24 2.16 -12.52
N VAL A 151 0.60 1.37 -11.85
CA VAL A 151 1.44 1.90 -10.76
C VAL A 151 2.48 2.89 -11.29
N GLY A 152 3.07 2.60 -12.46
CA GLY A 152 3.99 3.53 -13.11
C GLY A 152 3.33 4.86 -13.45
N GLU A 153 2.13 4.82 -14.04
CA GLU A 153 1.38 6.03 -14.39
C GLU A 153 0.95 6.83 -13.15
N LEU A 154 0.50 6.16 -12.08
CA LEU A 154 0.17 6.83 -10.82
C LEU A 154 1.40 7.46 -10.16
N ALA A 155 2.57 6.80 -10.20
CA ALA A 155 3.80 7.35 -9.65
C ALA A 155 4.20 8.65 -10.37
N GLU A 156 4.08 8.68 -11.69
CA GLU A 156 4.35 9.88 -12.48
C GLU A 156 3.33 10.99 -12.23
N ALA A 157 2.04 10.66 -12.17
CA ALA A 157 1.00 11.64 -11.87
C ALA A 157 1.16 12.23 -10.46
N CYS A 158 1.45 11.40 -9.45
CA CYS A 158 1.73 11.88 -8.10
C CYS A 158 2.89 12.88 -8.07
N ARG A 159 3.99 12.60 -8.78
CA ARG A 159 5.12 13.56 -8.89
C ARG A 159 4.70 14.88 -9.53
N ARG A 160 3.95 14.83 -10.64
CA ARG A 160 3.47 16.03 -11.33
C ARG A 160 2.57 16.89 -10.45
N HIS A 161 1.72 16.28 -9.66
CA HIS A 161 0.73 16.98 -8.83
C HIS A 161 1.17 17.24 -7.38
N GLY A 162 2.40 16.84 -7.01
CA GLY A 162 2.96 17.06 -5.68
C GLY A 162 2.32 16.22 -4.55
N LEU A 163 1.71 15.09 -4.88
CA LEU A 163 1.26 14.09 -3.92
C LEU A 163 2.32 13.01 -3.75
N ARG A 164 2.33 12.34 -2.59
CA ARG A 164 3.18 11.15 -2.40
C ARG A 164 2.40 9.88 -2.71
N LEU A 165 3.07 8.90 -3.31
CA LEU A 165 2.50 7.58 -3.57
C LEU A 165 2.89 6.60 -2.47
N GLY A 166 1.91 5.87 -1.95
CA GLY A 166 2.06 4.63 -1.20
C GLY A 166 1.46 3.47 -1.97
N LEU A 167 1.94 2.27 -1.70
CA LEU A 167 1.43 1.06 -2.34
C LEU A 167 0.94 0.06 -1.29
N TYR A 168 -0.31 -0.40 -1.47
CA TYR A 168 -0.83 -1.54 -0.75
C TYR A 168 -0.33 -2.82 -1.42
N TYR A 169 0.05 -3.80 -0.61
CA TYR A 169 0.42 -5.13 -1.08
C TYR A 169 -0.03 -6.21 -0.10
N SER A 170 -0.83 -7.17 -0.58
CA SER A 170 -1.22 -8.37 0.16
C SER A 170 -0.06 -9.36 0.18
N GLN A 171 0.74 -9.34 1.23
CA GLN A 171 1.97 -10.14 1.32
C GLN A 171 1.71 -11.60 1.73
N ASP A 172 0.59 -11.86 2.38
CA ASP A 172 0.21 -13.17 2.94
C ASP A 172 -0.80 -13.90 2.05
N LEU A 173 -1.96 -13.27 1.84
CA LEU A 173 -3.01 -13.85 1.02
C LEU A 173 -2.68 -13.73 -0.46
N ASP A 174 -2.82 -14.86 -1.15
CA ASP A 174 -2.77 -14.94 -2.60
C ASP A 174 -3.62 -16.13 -3.04
N TRP A 175 -4.85 -15.85 -3.45
CA TRP A 175 -5.78 -16.92 -3.82
C TRP A 175 -5.43 -17.59 -5.14
N HIS A 176 -4.59 -16.95 -5.95
CA HIS A 176 -4.11 -17.51 -7.21
C HIS A 176 -3.02 -18.58 -7.01
N GLU A 177 -2.22 -18.44 -5.95
CA GLU A 177 -1.08 -19.31 -5.72
C GLU A 177 -1.43 -20.51 -4.83
N PRO A 178 -0.99 -21.74 -5.20
CA PRO A 178 -1.25 -22.92 -4.38
C PRO A 178 -0.73 -22.79 -2.95
N ASP A 179 0.37 -22.10 -2.76
CA ASP A 179 1.04 -21.92 -1.47
C ASP A 179 0.68 -20.62 -0.75
N GLY A 180 -0.27 -19.85 -1.29
CA GLY A 180 -0.75 -18.63 -0.65
C GLY A 180 -1.24 -18.84 0.77
N GLY A 181 -1.08 -17.82 1.62
CA GLY A 181 -1.39 -17.87 3.05
C GLY A 181 -2.87 -17.78 3.38
N GLY A 182 -3.16 -17.10 4.49
CA GLY A 182 -4.53 -16.93 5.00
C GLY A 182 -4.98 -18.03 5.94
N TYR A 183 -4.05 -18.75 6.56
CA TYR A 183 -4.30 -19.74 7.59
C TYR A 183 -3.41 -19.50 8.80
N THR A 184 -3.85 -19.94 9.96
CA THR A 184 -3.01 -19.93 11.17
C THR A 184 -2.04 -21.10 11.16
N HIS A 185 -0.82 -20.83 11.60
CA HIS A 185 0.20 -21.85 11.85
C HIS A 185 0.43 -22.02 13.36
N PRO A 186 0.67 -23.25 13.87
CA PRO A 186 0.79 -23.47 15.31
C PRO A 186 2.05 -22.85 15.95
N ASP A 187 3.15 -22.69 15.21
CA ASP A 187 4.46 -22.36 15.76
C ASP A 187 4.98 -21.02 15.20
N ASP A 188 5.40 -20.08 16.08
CA ASP A 188 6.10 -18.80 15.80
C ASP A 188 5.56 -17.91 14.64
N TRP A 189 4.33 -18.12 14.24
CA TRP A 189 3.66 -17.37 13.19
C TRP A 189 2.93 -16.16 13.77
N CYS A 190 2.71 -15.14 12.94
CA CYS A 190 2.05 -13.92 13.38
C CYS A 190 0.59 -14.09 13.79
N GLY A 191 0.05 -15.27 13.59
CA GLY A 191 -1.17 -15.82 14.15
C GLY A 191 -2.45 -15.00 13.98
N GLY A 192 -3.49 -15.62 13.46
CA GLY A 192 -4.86 -15.09 13.43
C GLY A 192 -5.85 -16.22 13.63
N LEU A 193 -7.08 -15.88 14.00
CA LEU A 193 -8.16 -16.84 14.19
C LEU A 193 -8.86 -17.23 12.89
N ALA A 194 -8.63 -16.47 11.80
CA ALA A 194 -9.31 -16.65 10.54
C ALA A 194 -8.62 -17.66 9.63
N SER A 195 -9.42 -18.36 8.83
CA SER A 195 -8.96 -19.17 7.71
C SER A 195 -9.51 -18.58 6.42
N TRP A 196 -8.67 -17.81 5.72
CA TRP A 196 -9.01 -17.11 4.47
C TRP A 196 -8.23 -17.65 3.27
N THR A 197 -7.73 -18.88 3.42
CA THR A 197 -6.99 -19.57 2.38
C THR A 197 -7.86 -19.96 1.20
N ASN A 198 -7.23 -20.20 0.05
CA ASN A 198 -7.85 -20.60 -1.22
C ASN A 198 -8.22 -22.10 -1.29
N SER A 199 -8.88 -22.63 -0.25
CA SER A 199 -9.22 -24.06 -0.12
C SER A 199 -10.20 -24.58 -1.17
N TRP A 200 -10.85 -23.73 -1.93
CA TRP A 200 -11.75 -24.13 -3.04
C TRP A 200 -10.99 -24.65 -4.26
N ASP A 201 -9.74 -24.22 -4.48
CA ASP A 201 -8.85 -24.75 -5.52
C ASP A 201 -7.76 -25.65 -4.92
N PHE A 202 -7.29 -25.35 -3.72
CA PHE A 202 -6.19 -26.03 -3.04
C PHE A 202 -6.62 -26.51 -1.66
N PRO A 203 -7.46 -27.58 -1.58
CA PRO A 203 -8.10 -28.00 -0.33
C PRO A 203 -7.13 -28.68 0.66
N ASP A 204 -6.05 -29.27 0.15
CA ASP A 204 -5.09 -29.99 0.99
C ASP A 204 -4.05 -29.04 1.59
N ARG A 205 -4.34 -28.59 2.82
CA ARG A 205 -3.48 -27.68 3.55
C ARG A 205 -2.07 -28.26 3.82
N SER A 206 -1.94 -29.58 3.94
CA SER A 206 -0.66 -30.24 4.22
C SER A 206 0.34 -30.12 3.06
N LYS A 207 -0.14 -29.82 1.86
CA LYS A 207 0.68 -29.61 0.66
C LYS A 207 1.15 -28.17 0.48
N LYS A 208 0.60 -27.22 1.25
CA LYS A 208 0.98 -25.81 1.16
C LYS A 208 2.36 -25.58 1.76
N ASN A 209 3.17 -24.82 1.05
CA ASN A 209 4.47 -24.35 1.49
C ASN A 209 4.52 -22.82 1.41
N PHE A 210 4.06 -22.14 2.45
CA PHE A 210 4.02 -20.69 2.50
C PHE A 210 5.42 -20.06 2.32
N THR A 211 6.48 -20.70 2.85
CA THR A 211 7.85 -20.19 2.67
C THR A 211 8.24 -20.15 1.18
N ARG A 212 7.80 -21.15 0.39
CA ARG A 212 8.04 -21.12 -1.06
C ARG A 212 7.33 -19.93 -1.73
N TYR A 213 6.04 -19.71 -1.43
CA TYR A 213 5.32 -18.55 -1.93
C TYR A 213 5.99 -17.23 -1.51
N PHE A 214 6.40 -17.13 -0.25
CA PHE A 214 7.07 -15.95 0.28
C PHE A 214 8.37 -15.65 -0.48
N GLU A 215 9.22 -16.67 -0.68
CA GLU A 215 10.53 -16.52 -1.32
C GLU A 215 10.43 -16.31 -2.85
N GLU A 216 9.50 -16.98 -3.52
CA GLU A 216 9.41 -17.00 -4.99
C GLU A 216 8.47 -15.93 -5.56
N LYS A 217 7.49 -15.44 -4.79
CA LYS A 217 6.54 -14.43 -5.28
C LYS A 217 6.42 -13.21 -4.38
N SER A 218 6.03 -13.36 -3.11
CA SER A 218 5.66 -12.24 -2.25
C SER A 218 6.83 -11.28 -2.06
N LYS A 219 7.94 -11.74 -1.53
CA LYS A 219 9.15 -10.93 -1.29
C LYS A 219 9.77 -10.35 -2.58
N PRO A 220 9.93 -11.12 -3.68
CA PRO A 220 10.40 -10.55 -4.94
C PRO A 220 9.49 -9.48 -5.53
N GLN A 221 8.16 -9.62 -5.49
CA GLN A 221 7.24 -8.57 -5.95
C GLN A 221 7.29 -7.32 -5.07
N VAL A 222 7.43 -7.46 -3.74
CA VAL A 222 7.66 -6.32 -2.86
C VAL A 222 8.96 -5.60 -3.23
N ARG A 223 10.02 -6.32 -3.56
CA ARG A 223 11.26 -5.71 -4.07
C ARG A 223 11.03 -4.97 -5.40
N GLU A 224 10.24 -5.52 -6.31
CA GLU A 224 9.91 -4.87 -7.58
C GLU A 224 9.24 -3.52 -7.35
N ILE A 225 8.19 -3.45 -6.51
CA ILE A 225 7.48 -2.20 -6.26
C ILE A 225 8.31 -1.15 -5.52
N LEU A 226 9.29 -1.57 -4.71
CA LEU A 226 10.22 -0.68 -4.03
C LEU A 226 11.36 -0.15 -4.94
N THR A 227 11.57 -0.72 -6.12
CA THR A 227 12.72 -0.38 -6.98
C THR A 227 12.32 0.18 -8.34
N GLN A 228 11.05 0.05 -8.75
CA GLN A 228 10.63 0.43 -10.11
C GLN A 228 9.99 1.82 -10.21
N TYR A 229 9.42 2.35 -9.12
CA TYR A 229 8.49 3.49 -9.18
C TYR A 229 8.99 4.75 -8.48
N GLY A 230 10.28 4.78 -8.08
CA GLY A 230 10.87 5.87 -7.30
C GLY A 230 10.48 5.79 -5.83
N ASP A 231 10.64 6.91 -5.11
CA ASP A 231 10.44 6.95 -3.67
C ASP A 231 8.97 6.82 -3.31
N LEU A 232 8.66 5.81 -2.47
CA LEU A 232 7.33 5.60 -1.91
C LEU A 232 7.22 6.31 -0.56
N ALA A 233 6.06 6.91 -0.29
CA ALA A 233 5.73 7.45 1.02
C ALA A 233 5.63 6.34 2.06
N LEU A 234 4.96 5.26 1.68
CA LEU A 234 4.70 4.11 2.53
C LEU A 234 4.42 2.85 1.72
N ILE A 235 4.62 1.70 2.32
CA ILE A 235 4.07 0.42 1.91
C ILE A 235 3.01 -0.01 2.93
N TRP A 236 1.82 -0.32 2.42
CA TRP A 236 0.66 -0.73 3.19
C TRP A 236 0.47 -2.25 3.04
N PHE A 237 1.00 -3.02 3.98
CA PHE A 237 0.80 -4.46 4.05
C PHE A 237 -0.56 -4.79 4.63
N ASP A 238 -1.10 -5.97 4.29
CA ASP A 238 -2.40 -6.41 4.80
C ASP A 238 -2.41 -7.90 5.09
N ILE A 239 -3.01 -8.24 6.25
CA ILE A 239 -3.22 -9.63 6.71
C ILE A 239 -1.91 -10.45 6.72
N GLY A 240 -1.16 -10.32 7.80
CA GLY A 240 0.10 -11.06 7.99
C GLY A 240 -0.04 -12.24 8.95
N PHE A 241 -1.01 -13.13 8.76
CA PHE A 241 -1.31 -14.21 9.71
C PHE A 241 -0.44 -15.45 9.52
N THR A 242 -0.04 -15.75 8.29
CA THR A 242 0.75 -16.94 7.95
C THR A 242 2.25 -16.66 7.99
N LEU A 243 2.67 -15.40 7.96
CA LEU A 243 4.08 -15.06 8.08
C LEU A 243 4.66 -15.47 9.43
N THR A 244 5.93 -15.89 9.44
CA THR A 244 6.70 -15.98 10.68
C THR A 244 7.19 -14.60 11.09
N LYS A 245 7.61 -14.48 12.34
CA LYS A 245 8.26 -13.26 12.83
C LYS A 245 9.52 -12.91 12.04
N GLU A 246 10.29 -13.92 11.65
CA GLU A 246 11.50 -13.79 10.84
C GLU A 246 11.17 -13.24 9.46
N GLN A 247 10.17 -13.80 8.77
CA GLN A 247 9.71 -13.34 7.45
C GLN A 247 9.18 -11.91 7.50
N SER A 248 8.41 -11.56 8.54
CA SER A 248 7.93 -10.19 8.76
C SER A 248 9.10 -9.22 8.97
N ASN A 249 10.09 -9.58 9.79
CA ASN A 249 11.29 -8.78 10.00
C ASN A 249 12.16 -8.69 8.72
N GLU A 250 12.20 -9.73 7.92
CA GLU A 250 12.91 -9.73 6.63
C GLU A 250 12.30 -8.72 5.65
N LEU A 251 10.96 -8.69 5.52
CA LEU A 251 10.27 -7.66 4.74
C LEU A 251 10.59 -6.26 5.27
N TYR A 252 10.50 -6.05 6.58
CA TYR A 252 10.83 -4.76 7.18
C TYR A 252 12.25 -4.31 6.85
N ASN A 253 13.23 -5.20 7.03
CA ASN A 253 14.63 -4.90 6.76
C ASN A 253 14.90 -4.64 5.27
N MET A 254 14.22 -5.37 4.37
CA MET A 254 14.30 -5.14 2.93
C MET A 254 13.77 -3.75 2.55
N VAL A 255 12.63 -3.34 3.08
CA VAL A 255 12.10 -1.98 2.86
C VAL A 255 13.08 -0.94 3.35
N ARG A 256 13.61 -1.07 4.60
CA ARG A 256 14.61 -0.14 5.14
C ARG A 256 15.87 -0.04 4.29
N SER A 257 16.35 -1.17 3.76
CA SER A 257 17.54 -1.23 2.92
C SER A 257 17.34 -0.56 1.56
N LEU A 258 16.17 -0.73 0.95
CA LEU A 258 15.89 -0.22 -0.40
C LEU A 258 15.38 1.22 -0.37
N GLN A 259 14.55 1.56 0.58
CA GLN A 259 13.95 2.88 0.76
C GLN A 259 13.88 3.26 2.24
N PRO A 260 14.93 3.83 2.82
CA PRO A 260 15.00 4.16 4.25
C PRO A 260 13.82 5.03 4.75
N GLY A 261 13.31 5.92 3.92
CA GLY A 261 12.19 6.81 4.23
C GLY A 261 10.79 6.22 3.99
N CYS A 262 10.65 5.04 3.39
CA CYS A 262 9.35 4.42 3.14
C CYS A 262 8.74 3.91 4.46
N LEU A 263 7.57 4.40 4.87
CA LEU A 263 6.91 3.99 6.11
C LEU A 263 6.19 2.64 5.95
N ILE A 264 6.12 1.88 7.03
CA ILE A 264 5.56 0.53 7.06
C ILE A 264 4.47 0.45 8.13
N ASN A 265 3.25 0.01 7.75
CA ASN A 265 2.14 -0.15 8.67
C ASN A 265 2.25 -1.40 9.55
N SER A 266 1.44 -1.46 10.61
CA SER A 266 1.42 -2.57 11.57
C SER A 266 0.86 -3.89 11.01
N ARG A 267 0.22 -3.87 9.82
CA ARG A 267 -0.34 -5.08 9.21
C ARG A 267 0.71 -5.91 8.43
N ILE A 268 1.99 -5.54 8.51
CA ILE A 268 3.10 -6.35 7.98
C ILE A 268 3.14 -7.77 8.57
N GLY A 269 2.63 -7.95 9.77
CA GLY A 269 2.64 -9.18 10.54
C GLY A 269 3.09 -8.90 11.99
N CYS A 270 3.75 -9.86 12.65
CA CYS A 270 4.22 -9.73 14.03
C CYS A 270 5.63 -9.11 14.15
N GLY A 271 6.07 -8.42 13.12
CA GLY A 271 7.38 -7.78 13.05
C GLY A 271 7.37 -6.32 13.51
N LYS A 272 8.43 -5.62 13.14
CA LYS A 272 8.57 -4.18 13.33
C LYS A 272 7.66 -3.43 12.36
N CYS A 273 7.15 -2.27 12.78
CA CYS A 273 6.41 -1.34 11.94
C CYS A 273 6.77 0.10 12.33
N ASP A 274 6.38 1.07 11.49
CA ASP A 274 6.62 2.49 11.75
C ASP A 274 5.37 3.20 12.25
N TYR A 275 4.18 2.73 11.85
CA TYR A 275 2.92 3.30 12.29
C TYR A 275 1.83 2.22 12.47
N THR A 276 0.86 2.52 13.33
CA THR A 276 -0.28 1.66 13.59
C THR A 276 -1.41 1.97 12.60
N SER A 277 -1.93 0.95 11.93
CA SER A 277 -3.19 1.02 11.19
C SER A 277 -4.31 0.46 12.05
N SER A 278 -5.44 1.17 12.08
CA SER A 278 -6.65 0.71 12.79
C SER A 278 -7.25 -0.57 12.18
N GLY A 279 -8.25 -1.12 12.84
CA GLY A 279 -9.24 -1.99 12.21
C GLY A 279 -10.02 -1.23 11.12
N ASP A 280 -10.64 -1.99 10.21
CA ASP A 280 -11.36 -1.44 9.07
C ASP A 280 -12.58 -0.60 9.50
N ASN A 281 -12.66 0.64 9.02
CA ASN A 281 -13.72 1.60 9.38
C ASN A 281 -13.79 1.96 10.88
N GLU A 282 -12.77 1.65 11.66
CA GLU A 282 -12.71 2.02 13.08
C GLU A 282 -12.23 3.46 13.22
N ILE A 283 -13.11 4.32 13.78
CA ILE A 283 -12.77 5.70 14.11
C ILE A 283 -12.46 5.75 15.62
N PRO A 284 -11.19 5.86 16.04
CA PRO A 284 -10.83 5.90 17.46
C PRO A 284 -11.33 7.18 18.12
N ARG A 285 -11.56 7.12 19.43
CA ARG A 285 -12.02 8.28 20.24
C ARG A 285 -10.92 8.83 21.15
N ASP A 286 -9.95 7.99 21.49
CA ASP A 286 -8.81 8.31 22.36
C ASP A 286 -7.71 9.04 21.61
N ASP A 287 -6.90 9.79 22.34
CA ASP A 287 -5.77 10.54 21.81
C ASP A 287 -4.70 9.59 21.19
N LYS A 288 -4.29 9.89 19.97
CA LYS A 288 -3.27 9.17 19.21
C LYS A 288 -2.00 10.00 18.96
N SER A 289 -1.93 11.22 19.48
CA SER A 289 -0.83 12.17 19.22
C SER A 289 0.56 11.65 19.62
N GLY A 290 0.60 10.71 20.59
CA GLY A 290 1.84 10.08 21.06
C GLY A 290 2.43 9.03 20.11
N MET A 291 1.73 8.67 19.01
CA MET A 291 2.15 7.64 18.06
C MET A 291 1.90 8.08 16.61
N LEU A 292 2.46 7.33 15.65
CA LEU A 292 2.00 7.43 14.27
C LEU A 292 0.81 6.48 14.10
N TYR A 293 -0.34 7.04 13.75
CA TYR A 293 -1.59 6.28 13.67
C TYR A 293 -2.38 6.67 12.41
N GLU A 294 -2.97 5.68 11.76
CA GLU A 294 -3.80 5.84 10.57
C GLU A 294 -5.10 5.05 10.71
N THR A 295 -6.21 5.70 10.41
CA THR A 295 -7.51 5.06 10.24
C THR A 295 -7.80 4.89 8.77
N CYS A 296 -7.98 3.64 8.32
CA CYS A 296 -8.48 3.33 6.99
C CYS A 296 -10.01 3.15 7.01
N ALA A 297 -10.69 3.79 6.07
CA ALA A 297 -12.15 3.72 6.00
C ALA A 297 -12.66 3.86 4.57
N THR A 298 -13.89 3.39 4.33
CA THR A 298 -14.59 3.46 3.04
C THR A 298 -15.54 4.65 2.98
N ILE A 299 -15.86 5.13 1.77
CA ILE A 299 -16.92 6.13 1.54
C ILE A 299 -18.32 5.50 1.63
N ASN A 300 -18.45 4.25 1.18
CA ASN A 300 -19.63 3.38 1.30
C ASN A 300 -19.33 2.18 2.21
N GLU A 301 -19.87 0.99 1.97
CA GLU A 301 -19.55 -0.21 2.78
C GLU A 301 -18.44 -1.06 2.15
N SER A 302 -18.30 -1.07 0.83
CA SER A 302 -17.32 -1.87 0.09
C SER A 302 -16.02 -1.12 -0.17
N TRP A 303 -14.87 -1.81 -0.15
CA TRP A 303 -13.60 -1.25 -0.57
C TRP A 303 -13.50 -1.20 -2.10
N GLY A 304 -13.74 -2.34 -2.77
CA GLY A 304 -13.84 -2.41 -4.23
C GLY A 304 -15.17 -1.91 -4.75
N TYR A 305 -15.22 -1.61 -6.05
CA TYR A 305 -16.44 -1.17 -6.74
C TYR A 305 -17.59 -2.17 -6.56
N LYS A 306 -18.74 -1.66 -6.09
CA LYS A 306 -19.95 -2.44 -5.87
C LYS A 306 -21.18 -1.59 -6.22
N PRO A 307 -21.75 -1.72 -7.42
CA PRO A 307 -22.85 -0.87 -7.87
C PRO A 307 -24.14 -1.04 -7.05
N THR A 308 -24.31 -2.18 -6.38
CA THR A 308 -25.45 -2.43 -5.47
C THR A 308 -25.28 -1.83 -4.09
N ASP A 309 -24.10 -1.33 -3.74
CA ASP A 309 -23.84 -0.64 -2.46
C ASP A 309 -24.14 0.86 -2.62
N GLN A 310 -25.29 1.26 -2.08
CA GLN A 310 -25.76 2.65 -2.10
C GLN A 310 -25.70 3.33 -0.73
N LYS A 311 -24.98 2.75 0.23
CA LYS A 311 -24.88 3.28 1.60
C LYS A 311 -23.72 4.28 1.73
N TRP A 312 -23.85 5.38 1.01
CA TRP A 312 -22.83 6.42 0.96
C TRP A 312 -22.83 7.28 2.25
N LYS A 313 -21.64 7.47 2.80
CA LYS A 313 -21.41 8.49 3.84
C LYS A 313 -21.50 9.88 3.20
N SER A 314 -22.18 10.82 3.84
CA SER A 314 -22.26 12.18 3.32
C SER A 314 -20.90 12.92 3.44
N ALA A 315 -20.73 14.00 2.69
CA ALA A 315 -19.57 14.87 2.76
C ALA A 315 -19.36 15.45 4.17
N GLU A 316 -20.45 15.72 4.90
CA GLU A 316 -20.43 16.20 6.29
C GLU A 316 -19.85 15.15 7.23
N VAL A 317 -20.25 13.88 7.09
CA VAL A 317 -19.72 12.76 7.89
C VAL A 317 -18.23 12.59 7.63
N ILE A 318 -17.80 12.62 6.38
CA ILE A 318 -16.38 12.53 6.01
C ILE A 318 -15.58 13.70 6.60
N ARG A 319 -16.12 14.91 6.50
CA ARG A 319 -15.48 16.11 7.07
C ARG A 319 -15.38 16.01 8.60
N ALA A 320 -16.45 15.61 9.28
CA ALA A 320 -16.47 15.44 10.73
C ALA A 320 -15.44 14.39 11.19
N ASN A 321 -15.38 13.25 10.52
CA ASN A 321 -14.38 12.21 10.81
C ASN A 321 -12.95 12.73 10.61
N ARG A 322 -12.68 13.43 9.51
CA ARG A 322 -11.36 14.02 9.25
C ARG A 322 -10.96 15.02 10.34
N GLU A 323 -11.84 15.94 10.72
CA GLU A 323 -11.57 16.93 11.77
C GLU A 323 -11.35 16.25 13.14
N HIS A 324 -12.15 15.24 13.45
CA HIS A 324 -11.98 14.46 14.67
C HIS A 324 -10.62 13.74 14.70
N LEU A 325 -10.27 12.99 13.64
CA LEU A 325 -9.00 12.25 13.55
C LEU A 325 -7.81 13.21 13.60
N LYS A 326 -7.89 14.34 12.91
CA LYS A 326 -6.88 15.40 13.00
C LYS A 326 -6.69 15.89 14.44
N LYS A 327 -7.77 16.12 15.18
CA LYS A 327 -7.75 16.59 16.57
C LYS A 327 -7.05 15.59 17.50
N ILE A 328 -7.23 14.29 17.27
CA ILE A 328 -6.63 13.23 18.09
C ILE A 328 -5.24 12.76 17.56
N GLY A 329 -4.69 13.41 16.53
CA GLY A 329 -3.36 13.09 15.99
C GLY A 329 -3.30 11.86 15.09
N ALA A 330 -4.42 11.43 14.50
CA ALA A 330 -4.50 10.29 13.58
C ALA A 330 -4.67 10.74 12.13
N ASN A 331 -4.08 9.99 11.20
CA ASN A 331 -4.32 10.15 9.77
C ASN A 331 -5.64 9.49 9.36
N TYR A 332 -6.30 10.07 8.36
CA TYR A 332 -7.49 9.51 7.72
C TYR A 332 -7.15 9.05 6.30
N LEU A 333 -7.16 7.75 6.07
CA LEU A 333 -6.98 7.13 4.76
C LEU A 333 -8.35 6.70 4.23
N LEU A 334 -8.92 7.48 3.32
CA LEU A 334 -10.29 7.30 2.83
C LEU A 334 -10.29 6.62 1.47
N ASN A 335 -11.01 5.48 1.36
CA ASN A 335 -11.00 4.63 0.19
C ASN A 335 -12.03 5.04 -0.87
N VAL A 336 -11.65 4.87 -2.13
CA VAL A 336 -12.52 4.83 -3.31
C VAL A 336 -12.34 3.51 -4.06
N GLY A 337 -13.42 3.00 -4.68
CA GLY A 337 -13.40 1.81 -5.52
C GLY A 337 -13.73 2.17 -6.97
N PRO A 338 -12.75 2.32 -7.87
CA PRO A 338 -13.01 2.57 -9.29
C PRO A 338 -13.74 1.42 -9.97
N ASP A 339 -14.55 1.74 -10.97
CA ASP A 339 -15.25 0.74 -11.78
C ASP A 339 -14.30 -0.04 -12.72
N ALA A 340 -14.83 -1.05 -13.39
CA ALA A 340 -14.05 -1.90 -14.30
C ALA A 340 -13.49 -1.16 -15.53
N LEU A 341 -13.99 0.03 -15.81
CA LEU A 341 -13.51 0.88 -16.91
C LEU A 341 -12.47 1.91 -16.46
N GLY A 342 -12.13 1.94 -15.16
CA GLY A 342 -11.10 2.82 -14.59
C GLY A 342 -11.62 4.18 -14.14
N ARG A 343 -12.93 4.35 -13.94
CA ARG A 343 -13.51 5.62 -13.45
C ARG A 343 -13.76 5.54 -11.95
N ILE A 344 -13.37 6.57 -11.21
CA ILE A 344 -13.89 6.77 -9.86
C ILE A 344 -15.36 7.14 -9.99
N PRO A 345 -16.30 6.47 -9.29
CA PRO A 345 -17.73 6.78 -9.37
C PRO A 345 -18.00 8.26 -9.08
N ALA A 346 -18.87 8.88 -9.88
CA ALA A 346 -19.17 10.31 -9.77
C ALA A 346 -19.61 10.70 -8.35
N ILE A 347 -20.45 9.85 -7.73
CA ILE A 347 -20.89 10.07 -6.33
C ILE A 347 -19.71 10.10 -5.35
N SER A 348 -18.70 9.23 -5.52
CA SER A 348 -17.48 9.27 -4.69
C SER A 348 -16.71 10.56 -4.91
N ALA A 349 -16.55 10.99 -6.17
CA ALA A 349 -15.86 12.23 -6.50
C ALA A 349 -16.58 13.47 -5.93
N ASP A 350 -17.91 13.50 -5.98
CA ASP A 350 -18.72 14.60 -5.44
C ASP A 350 -18.66 14.67 -3.91
N ILE A 351 -18.71 13.51 -3.24
CA ILE A 351 -18.50 13.43 -1.79
C ILE A 351 -17.13 13.95 -1.38
N LEU A 352 -16.06 13.52 -2.10
CA LEU A 352 -14.70 13.96 -1.82
C LEU A 352 -14.54 15.48 -1.99
N ARG A 353 -15.07 16.05 -3.10
CA ARG A 353 -15.06 17.50 -3.32
C ARG A 353 -15.88 18.25 -2.27
N GLY A 354 -17.07 17.73 -1.92
CA GLY A 354 -17.92 18.31 -0.87
C GLY A 354 -17.29 18.26 0.52
N ALA A 355 -16.44 17.26 0.80
CA ALA A 355 -15.70 17.13 2.05
C ALA A 355 -14.36 17.91 2.07
N ALA A 356 -13.95 18.50 0.96
CA ALA A 356 -12.70 19.25 0.88
C ALA A 356 -12.63 20.36 1.94
N PRO A 357 -11.42 20.73 2.41
CA PRO A 357 -11.26 21.91 3.24
C PRO A 357 -11.82 23.15 2.51
N HIS A 358 -12.64 23.96 3.19
CA HIS A 358 -12.98 25.25 2.65
C HIS A 358 -11.70 26.07 2.47
N ILE A 359 -11.24 26.22 1.24
CA ILE A 359 -10.31 27.28 0.90
C ILE A 359 -11.18 28.55 0.95
N PRO A 360 -10.92 29.50 1.85
CA PRO A 360 -11.61 30.78 1.79
C PRO A 360 -11.40 31.29 0.36
N SER A 361 -12.47 31.62 -0.33
CA SER A 361 -12.40 32.27 -1.64
C SER A 361 -11.47 33.45 -1.47
N ALA A 362 -10.27 33.38 -2.08
CA ALA A 362 -9.47 34.58 -2.24
C ALA A 362 -10.43 35.57 -2.91
N THR A 363 -10.75 36.64 -2.20
CA THR A 363 -11.58 37.72 -2.68
C THR A 363 -11.09 38.08 -4.06
N LEU A 364 -11.84 37.66 -5.08
CA LEU A 364 -11.73 38.26 -6.40
C LEU A 364 -12.12 39.72 -6.20
N ALA A 365 -11.12 40.55 -6.00
CA ALA A 365 -11.32 42.00 -6.08
C ALA A 365 -11.94 42.29 -7.46
N PRO A 366 -13.08 42.96 -7.54
CA PRO A 366 -13.66 43.31 -8.81
C PRO A 366 -12.79 44.41 -9.42
N ASN A 367 -11.88 44.05 -10.30
CA ASN A 367 -11.27 45.01 -11.21
C ASN A 367 -12.24 45.30 -12.35
N PHE A 368 -13.25 46.10 -12.07
CA PHE A 368 -13.88 46.92 -13.07
C PHE A 368 -13.27 48.32 -12.92
N GLN A 369 -12.29 48.62 -13.76
CA GLN A 369 -12.02 50.02 -14.15
C GLN A 369 -12.37 50.17 -15.62
N THR A 370 -13.29 51.04 -15.84
CA THR A 370 -13.85 51.60 -17.09
C THR A 370 -12.79 52.06 -18.08
#